data_057fb5af651e821cbff04be33b60c211
#
_entry.id   057fb5af651e821cbff04be33b60c211
#
_cell.length_a   1.000
_cell.length_b   1.000
_cell.length_c   1.000
_cell.angle_alpha   90.00
_cell.angle_beta   90.00
_cell.angle_gamma   90.00
#
_symmetry.space_group_name_H-M   'P 1'
#
loop_
_entity.id
_entity.type
_entity.pdbx_description
1 polymer ?
#
loop_
_entity_poly.entity_id
_entity_poly.type
_entity_poly.pdbx_seq_one_letter_code
_entity_poly.pdbx_strand_id
1 'polypeptide(L)'
;MAMIRSAGLHGFRALVAELGGDAGDIAVRSGLPTAALESNQMLVSDAAVAVALETAAHELSCPDFGLRMARRQDLNLLGPLGLAVKHSESLATALRYVSDFLFVHAEGLRIWAVPDPLGSPDVAGVEFDAGPGRVPTPQSTALVLGFAHRAAVELVGGPYGLRSVELPHDPPDPEAYAAYFQGPVRGGRASAVIRITGSLASLLLREHDEELQRLAGAMLARHRRNPADDVVQQVRTALSHAMGQAPLTLGAVARQMSVHPRTLQRLLASAGTSFAEVLDDLRRHNARQLLVGTDLPIAQVAQRVGYAEAATFTRRAHAWWGTTPMRVRHGAQLS
;
A
#
# COMPACT_ATOMS: atom_id res chain seq x y z
N MET A 1 2.59 -13.36 -13.04
CA MET A 1 3.79 -12.86 -12.33
C MET A 1 3.73 -11.35 -12.45
N ALA A 2 3.67 -10.60 -11.34
CA ALA A 2 3.53 -9.15 -11.42
C ALA A 2 4.86 -8.52 -11.86
N MET A 3 4.77 -7.47 -12.65
CA MET A 3 5.90 -6.74 -13.19
C MET A 3 6.02 -5.36 -12.53
N ILE A 4 7.24 -4.87 -12.42
CA ILE A 4 7.57 -3.53 -11.94
C ILE A 4 8.53 -2.85 -12.91
N ARG A 5 8.41 -1.54 -13.07
CA ARG A 5 9.43 -0.78 -13.82
C ARG A 5 10.75 -0.76 -13.05
N SER A 6 11.83 -0.91 -13.79
CA SER A 6 13.19 -0.86 -13.23
C SER A 6 13.55 0.48 -12.57
N ALA A 7 12.74 1.52 -12.74
CA ALA A 7 12.82 2.76 -11.98
C ALA A 7 12.86 2.51 -10.46
N GLY A 8 12.19 1.46 -9.95
CA GLY A 8 12.27 1.05 -8.54
C GLY A 8 13.67 0.63 -8.08
N LEU A 9 14.57 0.30 -9.02
CA LEU A 9 15.99 -0.01 -8.75
C LEU A 9 16.89 1.24 -8.84
N HIS A 10 16.35 2.43 -9.05
CA HIS A 10 17.14 3.65 -9.10
C HIS A 10 17.96 3.82 -7.81
N GLY A 11 19.26 4.02 -7.96
CA GLY A 11 20.20 4.11 -6.85
C GLY A 11 20.76 2.77 -6.35
N PHE A 12 20.24 1.62 -6.79
CA PHE A 12 20.69 0.28 -6.34
C PHE A 12 22.18 0.07 -6.62
N ARG A 13 22.64 0.28 -7.86
CA ARG A 13 24.05 0.11 -8.25
C ARG A 13 24.97 1.00 -7.42
N ALA A 14 24.63 2.26 -7.23
CA ALA A 14 25.44 3.19 -6.47
C ALA A 14 25.52 2.78 -5.01
N LEU A 15 24.40 2.41 -4.39
CA LEU A 15 24.37 2.00 -2.98
C LEU A 15 25.14 0.71 -2.75
N VAL A 16 24.99 -0.29 -3.62
CA VAL A 16 25.74 -1.56 -3.54
C VAL A 16 27.25 -1.30 -3.65
N ALA A 17 27.67 -0.45 -4.61
CA ALA A 17 29.07 -0.10 -4.79
C ALA A 17 29.65 0.65 -3.57
N GLU A 18 28.90 1.61 -2.98
CA GLU A 18 29.29 2.31 -1.76
C GLU A 18 29.49 1.35 -0.57
N LEU A 19 28.72 0.27 -0.53
CA LEU A 19 28.82 -0.78 0.51
C LEU A 19 29.86 -1.85 0.16
N GLY A 20 30.57 -1.71 -0.96
CA GLY A 20 31.66 -2.63 -1.37
C GLY A 20 31.20 -3.88 -2.10
N GLY A 21 29.94 -3.94 -2.57
CA GLY A 21 29.38 -5.07 -3.30
C GLY A 21 29.43 -4.93 -4.83
N ASP A 22 29.02 -5.99 -5.52
CA ASP A 22 28.82 -6.03 -6.97
C ASP A 22 27.32 -6.11 -7.29
N ALA A 23 26.79 -4.99 -7.77
CA ALA A 23 25.35 -4.89 -8.12
C ALA A 23 24.97 -5.77 -9.31
N GLY A 24 25.89 -6.02 -10.25
CA GLY A 24 25.66 -6.88 -11.41
C GLY A 24 25.52 -8.34 -10.99
N ASP A 25 26.41 -8.81 -10.11
CA ASP A 25 26.37 -10.15 -9.56
C ASP A 25 25.09 -10.40 -8.76
N ILE A 26 24.74 -9.49 -7.84
CA ILE A 26 23.49 -9.59 -7.07
C ILE A 26 22.26 -9.62 -8.00
N ALA A 27 22.22 -8.74 -9.03
CA ALA A 27 21.11 -8.72 -9.98
C ALA A 27 20.95 -10.05 -10.71
N VAL A 28 22.02 -10.60 -11.25
CA VAL A 28 21.99 -11.89 -11.98
C VAL A 28 21.51 -13.02 -11.10
N ARG A 29 22.07 -13.15 -9.88
CA ARG A 29 21.67 -14.20 -8.93
C ARG A 29 20.22 -14.06 -8.46
N SER A 30 19.69 -12.84 -8.46
CA SER A 30 18.29 -12.56 -8.13
C SER A 30 17.34 -12.73 -9.31
N GLY A 31 17.83 -13.08 -10.50
CA GLY A 31 17.01 -13.24 -11.70
C GLY A 31 16.66 -11.89 -12.40
N LEU A 32 17.43 -10.83 -12.12
CA LEU A 32 17.30 -9.55 -12.81
C LEU A 32 18.30 -9.44 -13.96
N PRO A 33 17.91 -8.93 -15.13
CA PRO A 33 18.85 -8.57 -16.17
C PRO A 33 19.69 -7.36 -15.71
N THR A 34 21.00 -7.38 -15.91
CA THR A 34 21.89 -6.27 -15.52
C THR A 34 21.51 -4.95 -16.19
N ALA A 35 20.95 -4.99 -17.40
CA ALA A 35 20.42 -3.83 -18.10
C ALA A 35 19.30 -3.11 -17.31
N ALA A 36 18.61 -3.79 -16.41
CA ALA A 36 17.61 -3.16 -15.55
C ALA A 36 18.21 -2.17 -14.55
N LEU A 37 19.49 -2.28 -14.24
CA LEU A 37 20.20 -1.35 -13.36
C LEU A 37 20.60 -0.04 -14.08
N GLU A 38 20.51 -0.01 -15.41
CA GLU A 38 20.86 1.13 -16.25
C GLU A 38 19.62 1.84 -16.84
N SER A 39 18.45 1.22 -16.74
CA SER A 39 17.21 1.71 -17.33
C SER A 39 16.13 1.93 -16.28
N ASN A 40 15.35 3.01 -16.44
CA ASN A 40 14.16 3.26 -15.62
C ASN A 40 12.86 2.74 -16.28
N GLN A 41 12.92 2.20 -17.51
CA GLN A 41 11.75 1.87 -18.32
C GLN A 41 11.53 0.37 -18.52
N MET A 42 12.49 -0.46 -18.15
CA MET A 42 12.40 -1.90 -18.30
C MET A 42 11.37 -2.48 -17.34
N LEU A 43 10.57 -3.43 -17.83
CA LEU A 43 9.70 -4.23 -16.96
C LEU A 43 10.47 -5.45 -16.47
N VAL A 44 10.52 -5.63 -15.17
CA VAL A 44 11.19 -6.74 -14.49
C VAL A 44 10.26 -7.40 -13.50
N SER A 45 10.55 -8.65 -13.11
CA SER A 45 9.82 -9.34 -12.06
C SER A 45 9.98 -8.59 -10.74
N ASP A 46 8.87 -8.22 -10.10
CA ASP A 46 8.93 -7.62 -8.78
C ASP A 46 9.40 -8.58 -7.69
N ALA A 47 9.16 -9.89 -7.85
CA ALA A 47 9.75 -10.91 -6.97
C ALA A 47 11.28 -10.93 -7.08
N ALA A 48 11.82 -10.79 -8.30
CA ALA A 48 13.26 -10.70 -8.50
C ALA A 48 13.84 -9.42 -7.88
N VAL A 49 13.12 -8.29 -7.97
CA VAL A 49 13.51 -7.05 -7.28
C VAL A 49 13.52 -7.24 -5.76
N ALA A 50 12.49 -7.87 -5.18
CA ALA A 50 12.45 -8.17 -3.77
C ALA A 50 13.64 -9.04 -3.33
N VAL A 51 13.95 -10.10 -4.08
CA VAL A 51 15.11 -10.95 -3.80
C VAL A 51 16.40 -10.15 -3.87
N ALA A 52 16.59 -9.28 -4.86
CA ALA A 52 17.80 -8.47 -5.00
C ALA A 52 17.99 -7.52 -3.80
N LEU A 53 16.90 -6.89 -3.32
CA LEU A 53 16.95 -6.01 -2.16
C LEU A 53 17.31 -6.75 -0.87
N GLU A 54 16.71 -7.93 -0.63
CA GLU A 54 17.01 -8.74 0.55
C GLU A 54 18.44 -9.31 0.49
N THR A 55 18.87 -9.80 -0.69
CA THR A 55 20.23 -10.29 -0.91
C THR A 55 21.27 -9.18 -0.62
N ALA A 56 21.06 -7.99 -1.17
CA ALA A 56 21.93 -6.86 -0.94
C ALA A 56 22.00 -6.47 0.55
N ALA A 57 20.85 -6.41 1.22
CA ALA A 57 20.79 -6.10 2.64
C ALA A 57 21.55 -7.10 3.49
N HIS A 58 21.41 -8.38 3.20
CA HIS A 58 22.05 -9.48 3.92
C HIS A 58 23.57 -9.51 3.67
N GLU A 59 24.00 -9.55 2.41
CA GLU A 59 25.41 -9.71 2.05
C GLU A 59 26.25 -8.50 2.40
N LEU A 60 25.65 -7.30 2.34
CA LEU A 60 26.35 -6.05 2.66
C LEU A 60 26.14 -5.60 4.11
N SER A 61 25.54 -6.46 4.95
CA SER A 61 25.27 -6.16 6.38
C SER A 61 24.59 -4.80 6.56
N CYS A 62 23.57 -4.52 5.71
CA CYS A 62 22.86 -3.24 5.67
C CYS A 62 21.35 -3.46 5.92
N PRO A 63 20.93 -3.61 7.19
CA PRO A 63 19.55 -3.96 7.54
C PRO A 63 18.51 -2.88 7.16
N ASP A 64 18.96 -1.65 6.91
CA ASP A 64 18.15 -0.51 6.46
C ASP A 64 18.31 -0.23 4.95
N PHE A 65 18.76 -1.22 4.14
CA PHE A 65 19.05 -1.05 2.72
C PHE A 65 17.88 -0.42 1.94
N GLY A 66 16.65 -0.90 2.14
CA GLY A 66 15.45 -0.35 1.51
C GLY A 66 15.21 1.12 1.83
N LEU A 67 15.45 1.55 3.07
CA LEU A 67 15.35 2.96 3.46
C LEU A 67 16.45 3.81 2.82
N ARG A 68 17.69 3.30 2.72
CA ARG A 68 18.79 3.98 2.01
C ARG A 68 18.51 4.11 0.53
N MET A 69 17.89 3.10 -0.08
CA MET A 69 17.37 3.19 -1.45
C MET A 69 16.31 4.29 -1.58
N ALA A 70 15.33 4.33 -0.69
CA ALA A 70 14.27 5.33 -0.70
C ALA A 70 14.81 6.78 -0.61
N ARG A 71 15.93 7.00 0.12
CA ARG A 71 16.59 8.32 0.17
C ARG A 71 17.14 8.81 -1.17
N ARG A 72 17.36 7.91 -2.13
CA ARG A 72 17.91 8.20 -3.46
C ARG A 72 16.83 8.39 -4.53
N GLN A 73 15.58 8.22 -4.14
CA GLN A 73 14.43 8.26 -5.05
C GLN A 73 13.55 9.49 -4.77
N ASP A 74 12.93 10.04 -5.80
CA ASP A 74 11.99 11.15 -5.73
C ASP A 74 10.79 10.93 -6.67
N LEU A 75 9.79 11.83 -6.61
CA LEU A 75 8.59 11.74 -7.42
C LEU A 75 8.84 11.76 -8.96
N ASN A 76 9.99 12.26 -9.42
CA ASN A 76 10.30 12.30 -10.85
C ASN A 76 10.46 10.88 -11.45
N LEU A 77 10.81 9.88 -10.62
CA LEU A 77 10.89 8.48 -11.06
C LEU A 77 9.53 7.93 -11.54
N LEU A 78 8.44 8.53 -11.09
CA LEU A 78 7.09 8.17 -11.51
C LEU A 78 6.63 8.87 -12.78
N GLY A 79 7.48 9.71 -13.41
CA GLY A 79 7.16 10.40 -14.66
C GLY A 79 5.84 11.18 -14.61
N PRO A 80 4.87 10.94 -15.54
CA PRO A 80 3.59 11.64 -15.53
C PRO A 80 2.80 11.47 -14.22
N LEU A 81 2.91 10.32 -13.55
CA LEU A 81 2.27 10.11 -12.24
C LEU A 81 2.89 11.02 -11.18
N GLY A 82 4.22 11.11 -11.14
CA GLY A 82 4.92 12.00 -10.22
C GLY A 82 4.54 13.47 -10.44
N LEU A 83 4.42 13.89 -11.71
CA LEU A 83 3.97 15.23 -12.07
C LEU A 83 2.53 15.50 -11.60
N ALA A 84 1.59 14.57 -11.83
CA ALA A 84 0.20 14.70 -11.38
C ALA A 84 0.10 14.77 -9.85
N VAL A 85 0.90 13.97 -9.13
CA VAL A 85 0.97 13.96 -7.68
C VAL A 85 1.53 15.27 -7.14
N LYS A 86 2.64 15.74 -7.69
CA LYS A 86 3.34 16.97 -7.25
C LYS A 86 2.48 18.22 -7.40
N HIS A 87 1.72 18.33 -8.49
CA HIS A 87 0.86 19.48 -8.79
C HIS A 87 -0.60 19.29 -8.40
N SER A 88 -0.91 18.27 -7.60
CA SER A 88 -2.26 18.07 -7.05
C SER A 88 -2.68 19.20 -6.12
N GLU A 89 -3.98 19.50 -6.11
CA GLU A 89 -4.57 20.51 -5.22
C GLU A 89 -4.41 20.15 -3.72
N SER A 90 -4.59 18.86 -3.40
CA SER A 90 -4.53 18.36 -2.03
C SER A 90 -3.85 17.00 -1.94
N LEU A 91 -3.45 16.62 -0.72
CA LEU A 91 -2.88 15.29 -0.49
C LEU A 91 -3.88 14.16 -0.81
N ALA A 92 -5.18 14.37 -0.57
CA ALA A 92 -6.21 13.41 -0.97
C ALA A 92 -6.26 13.22 -2.51
N THR A 93 -6.14 14.31 -3.27
CA THR A 93 -6.07 14.25 -4.73
C THR A 93 -4.79 13.56 -5.19
N ALA A 94 -3.64 13.85 -4.59
CA ALA A 94 -2.37 13.18 -4.86
C ALA A 94 -2.47 11.66 -4.61
N LEU A 95 -3.03 11.25 -3.45
CA LEU A 95 -3.21 9.83 -3.11
C LEU A 95 -4.18 9.13 -4.09
N ARG A 96 -5.21 9.83 -4.57
CA ARG A 96 -6.10 9.28 -5.59
C ARG A 96 -5.37 8.99 -6.90
N TYR A 97 -4.52 9.91 -7.39
CA TYR A 97 -3.67 9.65 -8.56
C TYR A 97 -2.76 8.43 -8.37
N VAL A 98 -2.14 8.32 -7.20
CA VAL A 98 -1.32 7.14 -6.86
C VAL A 98 -2.15 5.88 -6.87
N SER A 99 -3.30 5.86 -6.20
CA SER A 99 -4.20 4.70 -6.14
C SER A 99 -4.65 4.25 -7.54
N ASP A 100 -4.97 5.22 -8.41
CA ASP A 100 -5.53 4.95 -9.73
C ASP A 100 -4.47 4.54 -10.76
N PHE A 101 -3.23 5.04 -10.66
CA PHE A 101 -2.25 4.92 -11.73
C PHE A 101 -0.91 4.28 -11.34
N LEU A 102 -0.68 3.93 -10.06
CA LEU A 102 0.57 3.29 -9.64
C LEU A 102 0.87 1.98 -10.38
N PHE A 103 -0.18 1.28 -10.85
CA PHE A 103 -0.06 0.06 -11.63
C PHE A 103 0.79 0.21 -12.91
N VAL A 104 0.92 1.43 -13.45
CA VAL A 104 1.79 1.74 -14.60
C VAL A 104 3.26 1.52 -14.25
N HIS A 105 3.61 1.65 -12.97
CA HIS A 105 4.96 1.46 -12.44
C HIS A 105 5.16 0.11 -11.76
N ALA A 106 4.13 -0.39 -11.06
CA ALA A 106 4.18 -1.63 -10.31
C ALA A 106 2.80 -2.31 -10.35
N GLU A 107 2.63 -3.31 -11.21
CA GLU A 107 1.33 -3.98 -11.44
C GLU A 107 0.72 -4.57 -10.16
N GLY A 108 1.57 -5.08 -9.26
CA GLY A 108 1.14 -5.73 -8.03
C GLY A 108 0.93 -4.78 -6.86
N LEU A 109 1.60 -3.62 -6.85
CA LEU A 109 1.56 -2.70 -5.71
C LEU A 109 0.28 -1.87 -5.73
N ARG A 110 -0.37 -1.82 -4.58
CA ARG A 110 -1.59 -1.04 -4.37
C ARG A 110 -1.43 -0.14 -3.16
N ILE A 111 -1.97 1.08 -3.25
CA ILE A 111 -1.94 2.07 -2.18
C ILE A 111 -3.31 2.73 -2.11
N TRP A 112 -3.89 2.82 -0.92
CA TRP A 112 -5.20 3.47 -0.72
C TRP A 112 -5.34 4.02 0.69
N ALA A 113 -6.26 4.99 0.85
CA ALA A 113 -6.66 5.47 2.16
C ALA A 113 -7.57 4.47 2.86
N VAL A 114 -7.35 4.28 4.14
CA VAL A 114 -8.19 3.47 5.03
C VAL A 114 -8.55 4.27 6.29
N PRO A 115 -9.67 3.97 6.97
CA PRO A 115 -9.86 4.40 8.34
C PRO A 115 -8.68 3.93 9.20
N ASP A 116 -8.42 4.63 10.30
CA ASP A 116 -7.33 4.22 11.19
C ASP A 116 -7.44 2.74 11.60
N PRO A 117 -6.47 1.88 11.27
CA PRO A 117 -6.51 0.47 11.66
C PRO A 117 -6.50 0.25 13.18
N LEU A 118 -6.08 1.26 13.96
CA LEU A 118 -6.13 1.22 15.42
C LEU A 118 -7.38 1.89 16.00
N GLY A 119 -8.26 2.43 15.13
CA GLY A 119 -9.57 2.93 15.47
C GLY A 119 -9.63 4.32 16.08
N SER A 120 -8.61 5.14 15.95
CA SER A 120 -8.64 6.54 16.38
C SER A 120 -9.42 7.38 15.37
N PRO A 121 -10.44 8.17 15.79
CA PRO A 121 -11.33 8.88 14.86
C PRO A 121 -10.63 9.99 14.06
N ASP A 122 -9.58 10.60 14.62
CA ASP A 122 -8.84 11.72 14.01
C ASP A 122 -7.59 11.28 13.24
N VAL A 123 -7.47 9.97 12.97
CA VAL A 123 -6.33 9.37 12.27
C VAL A 123 -6.83 8.63 11.03
N ALA A 124 -6.12 8.79 9.94
CA ALA A 124 -6.29 8.01 8.72
C ALA A 124 -5.06 7.13 8.47
N GLY A 125 -5.26 6.00 7.82
CA GLY A 125 -4.19 5.14 7.33
C GLY A 125 -4.00 5.29 5.82
N VAL A 126 -2.76 5.24 5.37
CA VAL A 126 -2.42 4.94 3.98
C VAL A 126 -1.85 3.53 3.98
N GLU A 127 -2.57 2.60 3.40
CA GLU A 127 -2.23 1.19 3.37
C GLU A 127 -1.55 0.80 2.07
N PHE A 128 -0.57 -0.09 2.19
CA PHE A 128 0.25 -0.62 1.11
C PHE A 128 0.09 -2.13 1.04
N ASP A 129 -0.24 -2.64 -0.14
CA ASP A 129 -0.42 -4.06 -0.41
C ASP A 129 0.40 -4.46 -1.64
N ALA A 130 1.20 -5.50 -1.49
CA ALA A 130 2.01 -6.06 -2.56
C ALA A 130 1.20 -6.92 -3.56
N GLY A 131 -0.11 -7.07 -3.33
CA GLY A 131 -1.02 -7.83 -4.16
C GLY A 131 -1.23 -9.29 -3.72
N PRO A 132 -2.20 -9.98 -4.33
CA PRO A 132 -2.63 -11.31 -3.91
C PRO A 132 -1.50 -12.35 -3.94
N GLY A 133 -1.41 -13.14 -2.87
CA GLY A 133 -0.46 -14.26 -2.78
C GLY A 133 1.00 -13.86 -2.59
N ARG A 134 1.26 -12.59 -2.27
CA ARG A 134 2.62 -12.07 -2.06
C ARG A 134 2.85 -11.76 -0.59
N VAL A 135 4.01 -12.14 -0.11
CA VAL A 135 4.47 -11.77 1.23
C VAL A 135 5.39 -10.56 1.08
N PRO A 136 5.03 -9.41 1.66
CA PRO A 136 5.91 -8.24 1.65
C PRO A 136 7.22 -8.57 2.36
N THR A 137 8.35 -8.33 1.69
CA THR A 137 9.67 -8.50 2.32
C THR A 137 10.09 -7.23 3.06
N PRO A 138 10.96 -7.32 4.08
CA PRO A 138 11.38 -6.17 4.87
C PRO A 138 11.95 -5.02 4.02
N GLN A 139 12.86 -5.31 3.10
CA GLN A 139 13.50 -4.26 2.30
C GLN A 139 12.58 -3.66 1.23
N SER A 140 11.72 -4.48 0.62
CA SER A 140 10.70 -3.96 -0.31
C SER A 140 9.69 -3.06 0.40
N THR A 141 9.25 -3.45 1.60
CA THR A 141 8.34 -2.66 2.43
C THR A 141 9.00 -1.35 2.84
N ALA A 142 10.26 -1.40 3.30
CA ALA A 142 11.03 -0.22 3.68
C ALA A 142 11.20 0.76 2.51
N LEU A 143 11.51 0.25 1.32
CA LEU A 143 11.65 1.07 0.12
C LEU A 143 10.35 1.81 -0.21
N VAL A 144 9.22 1.09 -0.25
CA VAL A 144 7.93 1.67 -0.63
C VAL A 144 7.43 2.68 0.42
N LEU A 145 7.46 2.32 1.71
CA LEU A 145 7.03 3.23 2.78
C LEU A 145 7.99 4.41 2.93
N GLY A 146 9.30 4.17 2.79
CA GLY A 146 10.30 5.23 2.85
C GLY A 146 10.14 6.23 1.70
N PHE A 147 9.89 5.74 0.48
CA PHE A 147 9.58 6.60 -0.67
C PHE A 147 8.30 7.42 -0.43
N ALA A 148 7.22 6.78 0.03
CA ALA A 148 5.96 7.46 0.30
C ALA A 148 6.08 8.51 1.42
N HIS A 149 6.84 8.21 2.48
CA HIS A 149 7.14 9.17 3.54
C HIS A 149 7.86 10.41 3.00
N ARG A 150 8.92 10.22 2.21
CA ARG A 150 9.65 11.33 1.60
C ARG A 150 8.78 12.15 0.65
N ALA A 151 7.99 11.48 -0.19
CA ALA A 151 7.05 12.15 -1.07
C ALA A 151 6.05 13.01 -0.27
N ALA A 152 5.51 12.51 0.84
CA ALA A 152 4.62 13.27 1.72
C ALA A 152 5.33 14.49 2.32
N VAL A 153 6.57 14.33 2.81
CA VAL A 153 7.38 15.46 3.33
C VAL A 153 7.63 16.51 2.25
N GLU A 154 7.96 16.10 1.02
CA GLU A 154 8.18 17.01 -0.12
C GLU A 154 6.89 17.76 -0.47
N LEU A 155 5.77 17.05 -0.63
CA LEU A 155 4.48 17.63 -1.01
C LEU A 155 3.95 18.66 0.01
N VAL A 156 4.13 18.38 1.29
CA VAL A 156 3.68 19.26 2.39
C VAL A 156 4.70 20.36 2.66
N GLY A 157 5.96 20.14 2.28
CA GLY A 157 7.08 21.05 2.54
C GLY A 157 7.59 20.99 3.98
N GLY A 158 7.46 19.81 4.63
CA GLY A 158 7.90 19.57 6.00
C GLY A 158 7.14 18.43 6.70
N PRO A 159 7.15 18.39 8.03
CA PRO A 159 6.42 17.36 8.79
C PRO A 159 4.93 17.35 8.44
N TYR A 160 4.40 16.17 8.14
CA TYR A 160 3.04 16.00 7.61
C TYR A 160 2.09 15.31 8.59
N GLY A 161 2.35 15.40 9.89
CA GLY A 161 1.45 14.82 10.90
C GLY A 161 1.48 13.29 10.97
N LEU A 162 2.64 12.68 10.68
CA LEU A 162 2.88 11.25 10.89
C LEU A 162 2.58 10.87 12.34
N ARG A 163 1.75 9.84 12.55
CA ARG A 163 1.43 9.28 13.85
C ARG A 163 2.26 8.03 14.17
N SER A 164 2.37 7.15 13.20
CA SER A 164 3.23 5.96 13.26
C SER A 164 3.31 5.28 11.91
N VAL A 165 4.31 4.40 11.77
CA VAL A 165 4.42 3.43 10.67
C VAL A 165 4.19 2.05 11.24
N GLU A 166 3.27 1.31 10.65
CA GLU A 166 2.92 -0.06 11.05
C GLU A 166 3.49 -1.02 9.98
N LEU A 167 4.23 -2.05 10.41
CA LEU A 167 4.92 -3.00 9.53
C LEU A 167 4.41 -4.42 9.74
N PRO A 168 4.30 -5.26 8.69
CA PRO A 168 3.89 -6.66 8.83
C PRO A 168 4.98 -7.56 9.45
N HIS A 169 6.19 -7.06 9.57
CA HIS A 169 7.37 -7.71 10.18
C HIS A 169 8.01 -6.76 11.18
N ASP A 170 8.88 -7.25 12.03
CA ASP A 170 9.69 -6.38 12.87
C ASP A 170 10.68 -5.58 12.01
N PRO A 171 10.95 -4.31 12.35
CA PRO A 171 11.94 -3.52 11.62
C PRO A 171 13.33 -4.15 11.82
N PRO A 172 14.07 -4.45 10.73
CA PRO A 172 15.40 -5.07 10.83
C PRO A 172 16.42 -4.24 11.60
N ASP A 173 16.25 -2.92 11.60
CA ASP A 173 17.02 -1.94 12.40
C ASP A 173 16.04 -0.92 12.98
N PRO A 174 15.53 -1.13 14.20
CA PRO A 174 14.55 -0.25 14.82
C PRO A 174 15.01 1.21 14.96
N GLU A 175 16.28 1.44 15.24
CA GLU A 175 16.85 2.78 15.43
C GLU A 175 16.92 3.53 14.09
N ALA A 176 17.42 2.89 13.04
CA ALA A 176 17.48 3.47 11.70
C ALA A 176 16.09 3.78 11.16
N TYR A 177 15.10 2.89 11.40
CA TYR A 177 13.72 3.11 10.99
C TYR A 177 13.08 4.29 11.74
N ALA A 178 13.23 4.35 13.06
CA ALA A 178 12.71 5.46 13.87
C ALA A 178 13.33 6.81 13.46
N ALA A 179 14.63 6.82 13.21
CA ALA A 179 15.35 8.01 12.74
C ALA A 179 14.93 8.43 11.33
N TYR A 180 14.66 7.46 10.44
CA TYR A 180 14.23 7.75 9.08
C TYR A 180 12.84 8.40 9.04
N PHE A 181 11.86 7.78 9.69
CA PHE A 181 10.47 8.23 9.70
C PHE A 181 10.22 9.40 10.68
N GLN A 182 11.15 9.69 11.57
CA GLN A 182 10.99 10.68 12.62
C GLN A 182 9.71 10.46 13.46
N GLY A 183 9.38 9.20 13.71
CA GLY A 183 8.17 8.80 14.42
C GLY A 183 8.17 7.33 14.81
N PRO A 184 7.16 6.91 15.60
CA PRO A 184 7.06 5.52 16.05
C PRO A 184 6.92 4.54 14.88
N VAL A 185 7.72 3.47 14.88
CA VAL A 185 7.63 2.34 13.95
C VAL A 185 7.29 1.08 14.75
N ARG A 186 6.30 0.32 14.31
CA ARG A 186 5.79 -0.86 15.03
C ARG A 186 5.74 -2.05 14.10
N GLY A 187 6.40 -3.13 14.48
CA GLY A 187 6.39 -4.41 13.79
C GLY A 187 5.22 -5.33 14.15
N GLY A 188 5.16 -6.51 13.53
CA GLY A 188 4.20 -7.56 13.82
C GLY A 188 2.74 -7.19 13.49
N ARG A 189 2.49 -6.27 12.55
CA ARG A 189 1.15 -5.82 12.16
C ARG A 189 0.59 -6.65 11.00
N ALA A 190 -0.71 -6.51 10.73
CA ALA A 190 -1.35 -7.27 9.66
C ALA A 190 -0.98 -6.78 8.27
N SER A 191 -0.61 -5.51 8.13
CA SER A 191 -0.22 -4.87 6.86
C SER A 191 0.73 -3.70 7.08
N ALA A 192 1.27 -3.18 5.98
CA ALA A 192 2.10 -1.99 5.95
C ALA A 192 1.20 -0.74 5.87
N VAL A 193 1.25 0.13 6.87
CA VAL A 193 0.41 1.33 6.96
C VAL A 193 1.21 2.54 7.45
N ILE A 194 1.08 3.66 6.77
CA ILE A 194 1.47 4.96 7.30
C ILE A 194 0.24 5.60 7.93
N ARG A 195 0.25 5.84 9.24
CA ARG A 195 -0.84 6.48 9.97
C ARG A 195 -0.58 7.98 10.08
N ILE A 196 -1.55 8.78 9.69
CA ILE A 196 -1.45 10.23 9.60
C ILE A 196 -2.63 10.91 10.29
N THR A 197 -2.48 12.18 10.64
CA THR A 197 -3.60 12.98 11.14
C THR A 197 -4.67 13.11 10.06
N GLY A 198 -5.94 12.85 10.40
CA GLY A 198 -7.05 12.81 9.42
C GLY A 198 -7.29 14.13 8.67
N SER A 199 -7.02 15.28 9.31
CA SER A 199 -7.11 16.59 8.68
C SER A 199 -6.12 16.83 7.54
N LEU A 200 -5.08 16.00 7.44
CA LEU A 200 -4.05 16.15 6.41
C LEU A 200 -4.61 15.90 5.00
N ALA A 201 -5.64 15.08 4.87
CA ALA A 201 -6.23 14.75 3.56
C ALA A 201 -6.69 16.00 2.78
N SER A 202 -7.20 17.01 3.49
CA SER A 202 -7.67 18.28 2.92
C SER A 202 -6.62 19.38 2.87
N LEU A 203 -5.35 19.07 3.25
CA LEU A 203 -4.27 20.05 3.19
C LEU A 203 -4.00 20.44 1.74
N LEU A 204 -4.06 21.74 1.44
CA LEU A 204 -3.69 22.28 0.14
C LEU A 204 -2.17 22.19 -0.06
N LEU A 205 -1.75 21.69 -1.21
CA LEU A 205 -0.36 21.53 -1.54
C LEU A 205 0.21 22.83 -2.14
N ARG A 206 1.49 23.12 -1.82
CA ARG A 206 2.11 24.40 -2.17
C ARG A 206 2.39 24.56 -3.67
N GLU A 207 2.72 23.47 -4.35
CA GLU A 207 3.11 23.45 -5.76
C GLU A 207 1.91 23.12 -6.67
N HIS A 208 0.68 23.36 -6.21
CA HIS A 208 -0.50 23.13 -7.04
C HIS A 208 -0.46 23.95 -8.31
N ASP A 209 -0.60 23.26 -9.45
CA ASP A 209 -0.71 23.83 -10.80
C ASP A 209 -1.75 23.01 -11.59
N GLU A 210 -2.90 23.62 -11.81
CA GLU A 210 -4.04 22.97 -12.47
C GLU A 210 -3.71 22.56 -13.90
N GLU A 211 -2.92 23.32 -14.62
CA GLU A 211 -2.57 23.03 -16.02
C GLU A 211 -1.62 21.84 -16.09
N LEU A 212 -0.57 21.83 -15.28
CA LEU A 212 0.37 20.70 -15.21
C LEU A 212 -0.34 19.43 -14.70
N GLN A 213 -1.20 19.54 -13.70
CA GLN A 213 -2.02 18.42 -13.22
C GLN A 213 -2.91 17.86 -14.33
N ARG A 214 -3.59 18.72 -15.09
CA ARG A 214 -4.47 18.32 -16.21
C ARG A 214 -3.69 17.64 -17.33
N LEU A 215 -2.53 18.19 -17.71
CA LEU A 215 -1.66 17.61 -18.74
C LEU A 215 -1.16 16.22 -18.32
N ALA A 216 -0.66 16.08 -17.09
CA ALA A 216 -0.21 14.81 -16.55
C ALA A 216 -1.35 13.78 -16.48
N GLY A 217 -2.55 14.22 -16.03
CA GLY A 217 -3.75 13.40 -16.02
C GLY A 217 -4.17 12.90 -17.40
N ALA A 218 -4.07 13.75 -18.44
CA ALA A 218 -4.34 13.36 -19.83
C ALA A 218 -3.32 12.34 -20.36
N MET A 219 -2.05 12.43 -19.96
CA MET A 219 -1.03 11.41 -20.28
C MET A 219 -1.32 10.09 -19.59
N LEU A 220 -1.70 10.11 -18.32
CA LEU A 220 -2.05 8.93 -17.53
C LEU A 220 -3.32 8.25 -18.05
N ALA A 221 -4.31 9.01 -18.53
CA ALA A 221 -5.55 8.48 -19.07
C ALA A 221 -5.36 7.53 -20.28
N ARG A 222 -4.20 7.60 -20.94
CA ARG A 222 -3.81 6.67 -22.02
C ARG A 222 -3.47 5.27 -21.48
N HIS A 223 -3.13 5.17 -20.19
CA HIS A 223 -2.78 3.93 -19.49
C HIS A 223 -3.97 3.44 -18.68
N ARG A 224 -5.12 3.26 -19.31
CA ARG A 224 -6.29 2.72 -18.59
C ARG A 224 -6.06 1.28 -18.18
N ARG A 225 -6.34 0.97 -16.91
CA ARG A 225 -6.56 -0.41 -16.46
C ARG A 225 -7.67 -1.03 -17.31
N ASN A 226 -7.62 -2.36 -17.47
CA ASN A 226 -8.80 -3.09 -17.92
C ASN A 226 -9.99 -2.64 -17.05
N PRO A 227 -11.13 -2.19 -17.62
CA PRO A 227 -12.30 -1.75 -16.84
C PRO A 227 -12.72 -2.73 -15.75
N ALA A 228 -12.41 -4.01 -15.93
CA ALA A 228 -12.65 -5.07 -14.95
C ALA A 228 -11.79 -4.93 -13.69
N ASP A 229 -10.51 -4.60 -13.80
CA ASP A 229 -9.62 -4.44 -12.64
C ASP A 229 -9.90 -3.13 -11.89
N ASP A 230 -10.32 -2.10 -12.63
CA ASP A 230 -10.68 -0.80 -12.08
C ASP A 230 -11.93 -0.89 -11.19
N VAL A 231 -12.95 -1.64 -11.63
CA VAL A 231 -14.19 -1.80 -10.87
C VAL A 231 -13.99 -2.50 -9.52
N VAL A 232 -13.11 -3.50 -9.45
CA VAL A 232 -12.80 -4.19 -8.19
C VAL A 232 -12.19 -3.21 -7.18
N GLN A 233 -11.27 -2.38 -7.64
CA GLN A 233 -10.63 -1.38 -6.78
C GLN A 233 -11.61 -0.28 -6.34
N GLN A 234 -12.46 0.22 -7.23
CA GLN A 234 -13.49 1.19 -6.90
C GLN A 234 -14.49 0.64 -5.87
N VAL A 235 -14.91 -0.62 -6.03
CA VAL A 235 -15.79 -1.31 -5.05
C VAL A 235 -15.08 -1.46 -3.72
N ARG A 236 -13.81 -1.85 -3.70
CA ARG A 236 -13.02 -1.99 -2.47
C ARG A 236 -12.89 -0.64 -1.73
N THR A 237 -12.62 0.43 -2.45
CA THR A 237 -12.54 1.79 -1.89
C THR A 237 -13.87 2.24 -1.31
N ALA A 238 -14.97 2.05 -2.05
CA ALA A 238 -16.31 2.41 -1.59
C ALA A 238 -16.73 1.62 -0.34
N LEU A 239 -16.42 0.32 -0.30
CA LEU A 239 -16.65 -0.55 0.85
C LEU A 239 -15.80 -0.16 2.06
N SER A 240 -14.53 0.19 1.87
CA SER A 240 -13.64 0.63 2.95
C SER A 240 -14.17 1.90 3.62
N HIS A 241 -14.64 2.87 2.86
CA HIS A 241 -15.23 4.10 3.39
C HIS A 241 -16.56 3.85 4.11
N ALA A 242 -17.38 2.90 3.63
CA ALA A 242 -18.67 2.58 4.23
C ALA A 242 -18.55 1.66 5.48
N MET A 243 -17.44 0.99 5.66
CA MET A 243 -17.26 -0.02 6.70
C MET A 243 -17.39 0.57 8.11
N GLY A 244 -18.27 -0.03 8.91
CA GLY A 244 -18.59 0.45 10.25
C GLY A 244 -19.50 1.68 10.32
N GLN A 245 -19.85 2.29 9.19
CA GLN A 245 -20.64 3.54 9.14
C GLN A 245 -21.94 3.41 8.34
N ALA A 246 -21.99 2.54 7.33
CA ALA A 246 -23.12 2.42 6.42
C ALA A 246 -23.34 0.97 5.97
N PRO A 247 -24.53 0.65 5.41
CA PRO A 247 -24.81 -0.70 4.90
C PRO A 247 -23.87 -1.09 3.76
N LEU A 248 -23.17 -2.23 3.93
CA LEU A 248 -22.26 -2.80 2.95
C LEU A 248 -23.02 -3.66 1.94
N THR A 249 -23.86 -3.02 1.10
CA THR A 249 -24.68 -3.70 0.11
C THR A 249 -24.28 -3.31 -1.31
N LEU A 250 -24.47 -4.26 -2.25
CA LEU A 250 -24.23 -3.99 -3.68
C LEU A 250 -24.99 -2.75 -4.17
N GLY A 251 -26.24 -2.58 -3.74
CA GLY A 251 -27.07 -1.42 -4.14
C GLY A 251 -26.55 -0.09 -3.60
N ALA A 252 -25.99 -0.06 -2.38
CA ALA A 252 -25.39 1.15 -1.81
C ALA A 252 -24.11 1.54 -2.58
N VAL A 253 -23.23 0.59 -2.82
CA VAL A 253 -21.98 0.81 -3.57
C VAL A 253 -22.27 1.19 -5.03
N ALA A 254 -23.22 0.53 -5.69
CA ALA A 254 -23.61 0.86 -7.07
C ALA A 254 -24.13 2.29 -7.19
N ARG A 255 -24.95 2.77 -6.23
CA ARG A 255 -25.40 4.17 -6.17
C ARG A 255 -24.23 5.15 -6.01
N GLN A 256 -23.29 4.85 -5.10
CA GLN A 256 -22.10 5.69 -4.90
C GLN A 256 -21.23 5.78 -6.16
N MET A 257 -21.17 4.70 -6.93
CA MET A 257 -20.43 4.64 -8.20
C MET A 257 -21.26 5.15 -9.39
N SER A 258 -22.50 5.61 -9.18
CA SER A 258 -23.43 6.08 -10.24
C SER A 258 -23.67 5.03 -11.34
N VAL A 259 -23.71 3.75 -10.98
CA VAL A 259 -23.97 2.63 -11.89
C VAL A 259 -25.19 1.81 -11.42
N HIS A 260 -25.85 1.11 -12.35
CA HIS A 260 -26.91 0.18 -11.97
C HIS A 260 -26.32 -1.08 -11.30
N PRO A 261 -26.95 -1.66 -10.25
CA PRO A 261 -26.44 -2.87 -9.57
C PRO A 261 -26.13 -4.05 -10.49
N ARG A 262 -26.95 -4.30 -11.48
CA ARG A 262 -26.70 -5.34 -12.52
C ARG A 262 -25.42 -5.08 -13.34
N THR A 263 -25.18 -3.81 -13.66
CA THR A 263 -23.97 -3.42 -14.39
C THR A 263 -22.74 -3.68 -13.53
N LEU A 264 -22.78 -3.30 -12.24
CA LEU A 264 -21.71 -3.56 -11.30
C LEU A 264 -21.43 -5.07 -11.13
N GLN A 265 -22.49 -5.89 -10.99
CA GLN A 265 -22.34 -7.36 -10.95
C GLN A 265 -21.66 -7.92 -12.19
N ARG A 266 -22.07 -7.47 -13.39
CA ARG A 266 -21.47 -7.92 -14.65
C ARG A 266 -20.00 -7.52 -14.77
N LEU A 267 -19.66 -6.31 -14.37
CA LEU A 267 -18.27 -5.82 -14.37
C LEU A 267 -17.39 -6.63 -13.40
N LEU A 268 -17.87 -6.90 -12.19
CA LEU A 268 -17.17 -7.75 -11.22
C LEU A 268 -17.00 -9.18 -11.74
N ALA A 269 -18.04 -9.75 -12.35
CA ALA A 269 -17.96 -11.08 -12.97
C ALA A 269 -16.94 -11.12 -14.13
N SER A 270 -16.86 -10.06 -14.94
CA SER A 270 -15.84 -9.96 -16.00
C SER A 270 -14.41 -9.80 -15.45
N ALA A 271 -14.27 -9.33 -14.21
CA ALA A 271 -13.02 -9.30 -13.45
C ALA A 271 -12.72 -10.63 -12.73
N GLY A 272 -13.54 -11.67 -12.92
CA GLY A 272 -13.34 -12.98 -12.29
C GLY A 272 -13.70 -13.01 -10.80
N THR A 273 -14.50 -12.07 -10.30
CA THR A 273 -14.89 -11.99 -8.88
C THR A 273 -16.35 -11.59 -8.70
N SER A 274 -16.81 -11.56 -7.45
CA SER A 274 -18.14 -11.11 -7.07
C SER A 274 -18.08 -10.05 -5.97
N PHE A 275 -19.17 -9.29 -5.82
CA PHE A 275 -19.30 -8.32 -4.72
C PHE A 275 -19.12 -8.98 -3.34
N ALA A 276 -19.64 -10.20 -3.18
CA ALA A 276 -19.54 -10.96 -1.93
C ALA A 276 -18.09 -11.33 -1.63
N GLU A 277 -17.32 -11.74 -2.62
CA GLU A 277 -15.89 -12.07 -2.47
C GLU A 277 -15.06 -10.82 -2.15
N VAL A 278 -15.26 -9.72 -2.85
CA VAL A 278 -14.56 -8.45 -2.55
C VAL A 278 -14.86 -7.97 -1.13
N LEU A 279 -16.12 -8.04 -0.70
CA LEU A 279 -16.53 -7.66 0.65
C LEU A 279 -15.96 -8.61 1.70
N ASP A 280 -15.94 -9.91 1.42
CA ASP A 280 -15.41 -10.92 2.34
C ASP A 280 -13.90 -10.79 2.54
N ASP A 281 -13.16 -10.58 1.46
CA ASP A 281 -11.73 -10.32 1.50
C ASP A 281 -11.39 -9.05 2.28
N LEU A 282 -12.14 -7.97 2.06
CA LEU A 282 -11.97 -6.72 2.79
C LEU A 282 -12.25 -6.89 4.30
N ARG A 283 -13.34 -7.60 4.64
CA ARG A 283 -13.68 -7.91 6.03
C ARG A 283 -12.61 -8.75 6.70
N ARG A 284 -12.13 -9.80 6.03
CA ARG A 284 -11.05 -10.66 6.52
C ARG A 284 -9.79 -9.87 6.82
N HIS A 285 -9.39 -9.01 5.89
CA HIS A 285 -8.21 -8.16 6.00
C HIS A 285 -8.34 -7.20 7.21
N ASN A 286 -9.41 -6.40 7.27
CA ASN A 286 -9.62 -5.45 8.35
C ASN A 286 -9.81 -6.12 9.72
N ALA A 287 -10.48 -7.28 9.76
CA ALA A 287 -10.61 -8.04 10.99
C ALA A 287 -9.24 -8.48 11.53
N ARG A 288 -8.35 -8.97 10.65
CA ARG A 288 -6.99 -9.35 11.06
C ARG A 288 -6.21 -8.16 11.59
N GLN A 289 -6.30 -7.00 10.93
CA GLN A 289 -5.65 -5.78 11.41
C GLN A 289 -6.11 -5.40 12.82
N LEU A 290 -7.42 -5.37 13.05
CA LEU A 290 -7.98 -5.02 14.36
C LEU A 290 -7.63 -6.05 15.43
N LEU A 291 -7.64 -7.35 15.11
CA LEU A 291 -7.29 -8.40 16.05
C LEU A 291 -5.82 -8.34 16.48
N VAL A 292 -4.91 -8.14 15.54
CA VAL A 292 -3.46 -8.12 15.79
C VAL A 292 -3.00 -6.75 16.32
N GLY A 293 -3.60 -5.67 15.83
CA GLY A 293 -3.17 -4.30 16.13
C GLY A 293 -3.82 -3.66 17.35
N THR A 294 -4.87 -4.29 17.93
CA THR A 294 -5.64 -3.68 19.03
C THR A 294 -6.09 -4.72 20.05
N ASP A 295 -6.38 -4.24 21.29
CA ASP A 295 -7.02 -5.03 22.34
C ASP A 295 -8.55 -4.93 22.34
N LEU A 296 -9.15 -4.46 21.25
CA LEU A 296 -10.59 -4.29 21.14
C LEU A 296 -11.34 -5.60 21.44
N PRO A 297 -12.43 -5.56 22.21
CA PRO A 297 -13.31 -6.72 22.40
C PRO A 297 -13.75 -7.31 21.06
N ILE A 298 -13.86 -8.64 20.95
CA ILE A 298 -14.24 -9.33 19.70
C ILE A 298 -15.57 -8.79 19.14
N ALA A 299 -16.52 -8.44 20.01
CA ALA A 299 -17.78 -7.83 19.60
C ALA A 299 -17.57 -6.46 18.87
N GLN A 300 -16.65 -5.65 19.36
CA GLN A 300 -16.32 -4.38 18.71
C GLN A 300 -15.57 -4.58 17.38
N VAL A 301 -14.68 -5.56 17.31
CA VAL A 301 -14.05 -5.94 16.06
C VAL A 301 -15.12 -6.36 15.04
N ALA A 302 -16.06 -7.23 15.44
CA ALA A 302 -17.17 -7.66 14.59
C ALA A 302 -17.97 -6.46 14.02
N GLN A 303 -18.35 -5.52 14.87
CA GLN A 303 -19.10 -4.32 14.45
C GLN A 303 -18.31 -3.46 13.47
N ARG A 304 -17.02 -3.22 13.75
CA ARG A 304 -16.15 -2.41 12.88
C ARG A 304 -15.95 -2.99 11.49
N VAL A 305 -15.98 -4.32 11.35
CA VAL A 305 -15.90 -4.98 10.04
C VAL A 305 -17.28 -5.29 9.44
N GLY A 306 -18.33 -4.69 10.00
CA GLY A 306 -19.69 -4.72 9.43
C GLY A 306 -20.47 -6.00 9.71
N TYR A 307 -20.23 -6.68 10.84
CA TYR A 307 -21.10 -7.72 11.38
C TYR A 307 -21.93 -7.19 12.53
N ALA A 308 -23.25 -7.44 12.49
CA ALA A 308 -24.14 -7.06 13.57
C ALA A 308 -23.91 -7.89 14.85
N GLU A 309 -23.50 -9.17 14.69
CA GLU A 309 -23.34 -10.12 15.77
C GLU A 309 -21.93 -10.73 15.80
N ALA A 310 -21.33 -10.78 16.99
CA ALA A 310 -20.02 -11.40 17.22
C ALA A 310 -19.99 -12.90 16.88
N ALA A 311 -21.13 -13.60 17.06
CA ALA A 311 -21.25 -15.01 16.72
C ALA A 311 -21.10 -15.27 15.22
N THR A 312 -21.70 -14.42 14.39
CA THR A 312 -21.59 -14.51 12.93
C THR A 312 -20.16 -14.22 12.47
N PHE A 313 -19.52 -13.20 13.06
CA PHE A 313 -18.10 -12.92 12.83
C PHE A 313 -17.21 -14.11 13.22
N THR A 314 -17.42 -14.70 14.40
CA THR A 314 -16.62 -15.84 14.88
C THR A 314 -16.71 -17.03 13.93
N ARG A 315 -17.91 -17.36 13.43
CA ARG A 315 -18.09 -18.43 12.42
C ARG A 315 -17.34 -18.12 11.14
N ARG A 316 -17.37 -16.86 10.70
CA ARG A 316 -16.66 -16.43 9.48
C ARG A 316 -15.15 -16.45 9.68
N ALA A 317 -14.66 -16.03 10.83
CA ALA A 317 -13.25 -16.12 11.21
C ALA A 317 -12.71 -17.56 11.16
N HIS A 318 -13.49 -18.53 11.61
CA HIS A 318 -13.16 -19.94 11.46
C HIS A 318 -13.05 -20.37 9.98
N ALA A 319 -13.94 -19.88 9.12
CA ALA A 319 -13.86 -20.16 7.68
C ALA A 319 -12.63 -19.52 7.03
N TRP A 320 -12.20 -18.35 7.48
CA TRP A 320 -11.04 -17.65 6.93
C TRP A 320 -9.69 -18.23 7.38
N TRP A 321 -9.58 -18.57 8.67
CA TRP A 321 -8.29 -18.88 9.31
C TRP A 321 -8.20 -20.27 9.93
N GLY A 322 -9.25 -21.06 9.87
CA GLY A 322 -9.30 -22.38 10.52
C GLY A 322 -9.27 -22.33 12.06
N THR A 323 -9.39 -21.12 12.66
CA THR A 323 -9.25 -20.92 14.09
C THR A 323 -10.12 -19.77 14.62
N THR A 324 -10.16 -19.58 15.94
CA THR A 324 -10.95 -18.50 16.57
C THR A 324 -10.29 -17.13 16.43
N PRO A 325 -11.07 -16.01 16.44
CA PRO A 325 -10.52 -14.66 16.48
C PRO A 325 -9.50 -14.44 17.60
N MET A 326 -9.75 -14.98 18.78
CA MET A 326 -8.82 -14.89 19.93
C MET A 326 -7.48 -15.58 19.66
N ARG A 327 -7.48 -16.74 18.99
CA ARG A 327 -6.23 -17.42 18.61
C ARG A 327 -5.47 -16.65 17.53
N VAL A 328 -6.17 -16.00 16.59
CA VAL A 328 -5.53 -15.11 15.61
C VAL A 328 -4.82 -13.95 16.32
N ARG A 329 -5.46 -13.34 17.33
CA ARG A 329 -4.86 -12.28 18.16
C ARG A 329 -3.58 -12.75 18.85
N HIS A 330 -3.63 -13.88 19.56
CA HIS A 330 -2.50 -14.37 20.35
C HIS A 330 -1.41 -15.04 19.50
N GLY A 331 -1.75 -15.64 18.36
CA GLY A 331 -0.77 -16.26 17.47
C GLY A 331 0.18 -15.25 16.83
N ALA A 332 -0.26 -14.02 16.66
CA ALA A 332 0.60 -12.93 16.17
C ALA A 332 1.50 -12.32 17.26
N GLN A 333 1.24 -12.62 18.54
CA GLN A 333 2.09 -12.18 19.67
C GLN A 333 3.22 -13.18 20.00
N LEU A 334 3.23 -14.35 19.35
CA LEU A 334 4.18 -15.45 19.60
C LEU A 334 5.10 -15.75 18.42
N SER A 335 4.98 -15.02 17.31
CA SER A 335 5.82 -15.12 16.11
C SER A 335 6.55 -13.82 15.85
#